data_ebcb679805fedceefa66c7109f678a5e
#
_entry.id   ebcb679805fedceefa66c7109f678a5e
#
_cell.length_a   1.000
_cell.length_b   1.000
_cell.length_c   1.000
_cell.angle_alpha   90.00
_cell.angle_beta   90.00
_cell.angle_gamma   90.00
#
_symmetry.space_group_name_H-M   'P 1'
#
loop_
_entity.id
_entity.type
_entity.pdbx_description
1 polymer ?
#
loop_
_entity_poly.entity_id
_entity_poly.type
_entity_poly.pdbx_seq_one_letter_code
_entity_poly.pdbx_strand_id
1 'polypeptide(L)'
;MSENLFPSGHWTGFYSYAPQDKRRMDMHLTFARGKVAGEGNDDIGVFLVRGGYNTTTKECYWTKAYPGSHDVYYRGFREGKGIWGKWELDQLTTGGFHIWPRGEGSGDLEAQTTAESKPVDAIGVEEAAPAGEVTRS
;
A
#
# COMPACT_ATOMS: atom_id res chain seq x y z
N MET A 1 -15.53 5.19 -20.57
CA MET A 1 -14.11 4.98 -20.44
C MET A 1 -13.80 4.48 -19.05
N SER A 2 -13.05 3.43 -18.97
CA SER A 2 -12.78 2.85 -17.67
C SER A 2 -11.59 3.53 -17.03
N GLU A 3 -11.65 3.60 -15.73
CA GLU A 3 -10.59 4.18 -14.96
C GLU A 3 -9.46 3.19 -14.79
N ASN A 4 -8.24 3.66 -14.90
CA ASN A 4 -7.08 2.80 -14.67
C ASN A 4 -6.79 2.77 -13.17
N LEU A 5 -7.18 1.68 -12.53
CA LEU A 5 -7.03 1.53 -11.10
C LEU A 5 -5.63 1.16 -10.67
N PHE A 6 -4.80 0.69 -11.61
CA PHE A 6 -3.44 0.29 -11.31
C PHE A 6 -2.47 1.05 -12.23
N PRO A 7 -2.38 2.37 -12.10
CA PRO A 7 -1.52 3.13 -12.98
C PRO A 7 -0.06 2.91 -12.64
N SER A 8 0.76 2.75 -13.67
CA SER A 8 2.20 2.66 -13.47
C SER A 8 2.73 4.04 -13.11
N GLY A 9 3.75 4.09 -12.31
CA GLY A 9 4.38 5.33 -11.92
C GLY A 9 4.69 5.36 -10.45
N HIS A 10 4.69 6.54 -9.88
CA HIS A 10 5.08 6.74 -8.50
C HIS A 10 3.89 6.47 -7.56
N TRP A 11 4.11 5.60 -6.60
CA TRP A 11 3.15 5.32 -5.55
C TRP A 11 3.78 5.66 -4.21
N THR A 12 2.97 6.09 -3.27
CA THR A 12 3.46 6.44 -1.95
C THR A 12 2.46 5.97 -0.91
N GLY A 13 2.87 5.88 0.32
CA GLY A 13 1.98 5.49 1.40
C GLY A 13 2.76 5.06 2.61
N PHE A 14 2.23 4.08 3.32
CA PHE A 14 2.85 3.62 4.54
C PHE A 14 2.55 2.16 4.82
N TYR A 15 3.37 1.58 5.67
CA TYR A 15 3.09 0.31 6.29
C TYR A 15 3.18 0.53 7.80
N SER A 16 2.54 -0.32 8.57
CA SER A 16 2.51 -0.09 10.01
C SER A 16 2.72 -1.36 10.79
N TYR A 17 3.46 -1.24 11.88
CA TYR A 17 3.65 -2.33 12.80
C TYR A 17 2.51 -2.35 13.82
N ALA A 18 1.94 -1.19 14.08
CA ALA A 18 0.83 -1.02 15.01
C ALA A 18 0.04 0.18 14.53
N PRO A 19 -1.19 0.36 14.97
CA PRO A 19 -2.03 1.45 14.46
C PRO A 19 -1.38 2.83 14.50
N GLN A 20 -0.52 3.06 15.47
CA GLN A 20 0.11 4.36 15.58
C GLN A 20 1.55 4.39 15.09
N ASP A 21 2.05 3.27 14.60
CA ASP A 21 3.44 3.19 14.16
C ASP A 21 3.50 3.04 12.65
N LYS A 22 3.24 4.12 11.95
CA LYS A 22 3.21 4.13 10.50
C LYS A 22 4.56 4.55 9.94
N ARG A 23 5.04 3.79 8.97
CA ARG A 23 6.33 4.03 8.35
C ARG A 23 6.13 4.33 6.88
N ARG A 24 6.66 5.43 6.42
CA ARG A 24 6.46 5.86 5.04
C ARG A 24 7.22 5.02 4.06
N MET A 25 6.65 4.78 2.89
CA MET A 25 7.37 4.14 1.80
C MET A 25 6.99 4.79 0.49
N ASP A 26 7.95 4.87 -0.40
CA ASP A 26 7.78 5.44 -1.73
C ASP A 26 8.31 4.46 -2.74
N MET A 27 7.65 4.34 -3.88
CA MET A 27 8.07 3.36 -4.86
C MET A 27 7.60 3.72 -6.26
N HIS A 28 8.27 3.17 -7.24
CA HIS A 28 7.83 3.25 -8.62
C HIS A 28 7.39 1.86 -9.01
N LEU A 29 6.15 1.74 -9.47
CA LEU A 29 5.56 0.46 -9.81
C LEU A 29 5.16 0.45 -11.26
N THR A 30 5.37 -0.68 -11.92
CA THR A 30 4.92 -0.90 -13.27
C THR A 30 3.88 -2.00 -13.23
N PHE A 31 2.67 -1.69 -13.66
CA PHE A 31 1.58 -2.66 -13.73
C PHE A 31 1.31 -2.99 -15.18
N ALA A 32 1.46 -4.25 -15.55
CA ALA A 32 1.21 -4.66 -16.92
C ALA A 32 0.84 -6.14 -16.99
N ARG A 33 -0.23 -6.42 -17.69
CA ARG A 33 -0.62 -7.80 -17.96
C ARG A 33 -0.72 -8.68 -16.72
N GLY A 34 -1.26 -8.13 -15.67
CA GLY A 34 -1.47 -8.89 -14.44
C GLY A 34 -0.25 -8.98 -13.55
N LYS A 35 0.85 -8.31 -13.90
CA LYS A 35 2.05 -8.36 -13.09
C LYS A 35 2.45 -6.98 -12.62
N VAL A 36 3.01 -6.92 -11.42
CA VAL A 36 3.53 -5.67 -10.87
C VAL A 36 4.99 -5.86 -10.53
N ALA A 37 5.80 -4.88 -10.86
CA ALA A 37 7.21 -4.89 -10.54
C ALA A 37 7.66 -3.46 -10.27
N GLY A 38 8.69 -3.30 -9.48
CA GLY A 38 9.19 -1.96 -9.23
C GLY A 38 10.25 -1.93 -8.16
N GLU A 39 10.51 -0.73 -7.69
CA GLU A 39 11.51 -0.51 -6.65
C GLU A 39 11.12 0.69 -5.82
N GLY A 40 11.66 0.76 -4.63
CA GLY A 40 11.36 1.87 -3.76
C GLY A 40 12.26 1.91 -2.56
N ASN A 41 11.86 2.72 -1.59
CA ASN A 41 12.61 2.79 -0.35
C ASN A 41 11.66 3.14 0.80
N ASP A 42 12.08 2.77 1.99
CA ASP A 42 11.36 3.10 3.20
C ASP A 42 12.40 3.32 4.30
N ASP A 43 11.96 3.32 5.56
CA ASP A 43 12.86 3.57 6.67
C ASP A 43 13.92 2.49 6.86
N ILE A 44 13.69 1.30 6.31
CA ILE A 44 14.66 0.22 6.41
C ILE A 44 15.70 0.33 5.31
N GLY A 45 15.28 0.70 4.11
CA GLY A 45 16.21 0.84 3.01
C GLY A 45 15.54 0.68 1.66
N VAL A 46 16.36 0.39 0.66
CA VAL A 46 15.90 0.19 -0.71
C VAL A 46 15.30 -1.20 -0.82
N PHE A 47 14.24 -1.33 -1.60
CA PHE A 47 13.61 -2.63 -1.82
C PHE A 47 13.15 -2.78 -3.26
N LEU A 48 12.91 -4.02 -3.63
CA LEU A 48 12.37 -4.37 -4.95
C LEU A 48 11.00 -4.97 -4.75
N VAL A 49 10.13 -4.77 -5.74
CA VAL A 49 8.76 -5.26 -5.70
C VAL A 49 8.52 -6.19 -6.89
N ARG A 50 7.87 -7.31 -6.63
CA ARG A 50 7.50 -8.23 -7.69
C ARG A 50 6.26 -9.01 -7.29
N GLY A 51 5.24 -8.98 -8.11
CA GLY A 51 4.01 -9.71 -7.80
C GLY A 51 3.01 -9.63 -8.92
N GLY A 52 1.73 -9.60 -8.55
CA GLY A 52 0.67 -9.59 -9.53
C GLY A 52 -0.54 -8.83 -9.07
N TYR A 53 -1.48 -8.65 -9.98
CA TYR A 53 -2.73 -7.97 -9.68
C TYR A 53 -3.83 -8.50 -10.58
N ASN A 54 -5.06 -8.29 -10.18
CA ASN A 54 -6.22 -8.76 -10.91
C ASN A 54 -7.21 -7.62 -11.02
N THR A 55 -7.50 -7.20 -12.25
CA THR A 55 -8.39 -6.06 -12.44
C THR A 55 -9.84 -6.37 -12.16
N THR A 56 -10.22 -7.65 -12.17
CA THR A 56 -11.58 -8.05 -11.88
C THR A 56 -11.84 -8.09 -10.38
N THR A 57 -10.99 -8.79 -9.64
CA THR A 57 -11.16 -8.87 -8.19
C THR A 57 -10.55 -7.66 -7.49
N LYS A 58 -9.67 -6.95 -8.17
CA LYS A 58 -8.94 -5.80 -7.65
C LYS A 58 -7.91 -6.18 -6.60
N GLU A 59 -7.57 -7.45 -6.53
CA GLU A 59 -6.55 -7.93 -5.61
C GLU A 59 -5.17 -7.60 -6.15
N CYS A 60 -4.25 -7.29 -5.25
CA CYS A 60 -2.87 -7.03 -5.62
C CYS A 60 -1.99 -7.64 -4.55
N TYR A 61 -0.91 -8.30 -4.97
CA TYR A 61 -0.01 -8.94 -4.03
C TYR A 61 1.41 -8.81 -4.55
N TRP A 62 2.36 -8.72 -3.65
CA TRP A 62 3.75 -8.66 -4.08
C TRP A 62 4.68 -9.04 -2.94
N THR A 63 5.91 -9.38 -3.34
CA THR A 63 7.01 -9.58 -2.41
C THR A 63 7.83 -8.30 -2.45
N LYS A 64 8.14 -7.78 -1.27
CA LYS A 64 9.01 -6.64 -1.10
C LYS A 64 10.32 -7.20 -0.60
N ALA A 65 11.33 -7.16 -1.43
CA ALA A 65 12.62 -7.77 -1.13
C ALA A 65 13.66 -6.70 -0.83
N TYR A 66 14.27 -6.78 0.34
CA TYR A 66 15.37 -5.91 0.69
C TYR A 66 16.65 -6.63 0.28
N PRO A 67 17.38 -6.14 -0.74
CA PRO A 67 18.53 -6.88 -1.27
C PRO A 67 19.52 -7.26 -0.17
N GLY A 68 19.89 -8.53 -0.18
CA GLY A 68 20.83 -9.03 0.82
C GLY A 68 20.25 -9.21 2.20
N SER A 69 18.94 -9.09 2.33
CA SER A 69 18.31 -9.21 3.62
C SER A 69 17.06 -10.09 3.50
N HIS A 70 15.89 -9.60 3.91
CA HIS A 70 14.69 -10.43 4.00
C HIS A 70 13.59 -9.95 3.06
N ASP A 71 12.59 -10.79 2.91
CA ASP A 71 11.44 -10.50 2.07
C ASP A 71 10.23 -10.28 2.95
N VAL A 72 9.33 -9.40 2.50
CA VAL A 72 8.07 -9.16 3.18
C VAL A 72 6.97 -9.33 2.15
N TYR A 73 5.91 -10.02 2.50
CA TYR A 73 4.82 -10.32 1.59
C TYR A 73 3.65 -9.40 1.82
N TYR A 74 3.16 -8.79 0.74
CA TYR A 74 2.07 -7.84 0.78
C TYR A 74 0.87 -8.36 0.00
N ARG A 75 -0.32 -8.14 0.52
CA ARG A 75 -1.53 -8.51 -0.19
C ARG A 75 -2.64 -7.54 0.19
N GLY A 76 -3.31 -7.00 -0.80
CA GLY A 76 -4.38 -6.06 -0.56
C GLY A 76 -5.29 -5.94 -1.75
N PHE A 77 -6.18 -4.96 -1.67
CA PHE A 77 -7.16 -4.72 -2.72
C PHE A 77 -7.22 -3.26 -3.07
N ARG A 78 -7.46 -2.99 -4.35
CA ARG A 78 -7.65 -1.63 -4.82
C ARG A 78 -9.02 -1.16 -4.38
N GLU A 79 -9.02 -0.12 -3.55
CA GLU A 79 -10.24 0.35 -2.97
C GLU A 79 -10.12 1.83 -2.70
N GLY A 80 -11.14 2.60 -3.06
CA GLY A 80 -11.05 4.03 -2.89
C GLY A 80 -9.92 4.59 -3.72
N LYS A 81 -9.01 5.29 -3.08
CA LYS A 81 -7.91 5.94 -3.79
C LYS A 81 -6.61 5.16 -3.77
N GLY A 82 -6.61 3.98 -3.25
CA GLY A 82 -5.35 3.26 -3.15
C GLY A 82 -5.51 1.77 -2.99
N ILE A 83 -4.43 1.13 -2.58
CA ILE A 83 -4.41 -0.29 -2.29
C ILE A 83 -4.22 -0.44 -0.79
N TRP A 84 -5.14 -1.15 -0.17
CA TRP A 84 -5.13 -1.38 1.28
C TRP A 84 -4.95 -2.85 1.53
N GLY A 85 -4.23 -3.21 2.56
CA GLY A 85 -4.10 -4.62 2.88
C GLY A 85 -3.17 -4.87 4.03
N LYS A 86 -2.54 -6.03 3.99
CA LYS A 86 -1.67 -6.47 5.06
C LYS A 86 -0.34 -6.92 4.52
N TRP A 87 0.69 -6.81 5.35
CA TRP A 87 1.99 -7.36 5.04
C TRP A 87 2.31 -8.43 6.07
N GLU A 88 3.16 -9.36 5.68
CA GLU A 88 3.51 -10.47 6.52
C GLU A 88 4.98 -10.78 6.35
N LEU A 89 5.71 -10.84 7.45
CA LEU A 89 7.13 -11.16 7.40
C LEU A 89 7.32 -12.64 7.66
N ASP A 90 6.64 -13.17 8.67
CA ASP A 90 6.64 -14.58 8.96
C ASP A 90 5.28 -14.85 9.58
N GLN A 91 5.07 -16.02 10.13
CA GLN A 91 3.75 -16.36 10.62
C GLN A 91 3.33 -15.57 11.84
N LEU A 92 4.27 -14.88 12.47
CA LEU A 92 3.98 -14.15 13.69
C LEU A 92 3.99 -12.65 13.54
N THR A 93 4.58 -12.13 12.48
CA THR A 93 4.75 -10.69 12.32
C THR A 93 3.97 -10.18 11.12
N THR A 94 2.98 -9.35 11.37
CA THR A 94 2.14 -8.81 10.32
C THR A 94 1.68 -7.41 10.68
N GLY A 95 1.23 -6.68 9.70
CA GLY A 95 0.70 -5.33 9.92
C GLY A 95 -0.09 -4.89 8.71
N GLY A 96 -0.52 -3.66 8.70
CA GLY A 96 -1.32 -3.12 7.62
C GLY A 96 -0.51 -2.22 6.71
N PHE A 97 -1.08 -1.89 5.55
CA PHE A 97 -0.47 -0.92 4.67
C PHE A 97 -1.54 -0.23 3.83
N HIS A 98 -1.17 0.93 3.34
CA HIS A 98 -2.01 1.66 2.40
C HIS A 98 -1.08 2.45 1.50
N ILE A 99 -1.21 2.27 0.19
CA ILE A 99 -0.45 3.04 -0.77
C ILE A 99 -1.40 3.60 -1.81
N TRP A 100 -1.02 4.68 -2.46
CA TRP A 100 -1.84 5.32 -3.48
C TRP A 100 -0.93 5.92 -4.54
N PRO A 101 -1.46 6.10 -5.76
CA PRO A 101 -0.63 6.67 -6.81
C PRO A 101 -0.39 8.14 -6.54
N ARG A 102 0.86 8.54 -6.63
CA ARG A 102 1.21 9.92 -6.47
C ARG A 102 1.30 10.52 -7.85
N GLY A 103 0.14 10.71 -8.43
CA GLY A 103 0.08 11.18 -9.76
C GLY A 103 0.17 12.67 -9.84
N GLU A 104 -0.48 13.24 -10.81
CA GLU A 104 -0.51 14.62 -10.98
C GLU A 104 -1.17 15.29 -9.84
N GLY A 105 -1.89 14.64 -9.04
CA GLY A 105 -2.64 15.31 -8.02
C GLY A 105 -1.94 15.33 -6.70
N SER A 106 -1.03 16.25 -6.50
CA SER A 106 -0.43 16.34 -5.18
C SER A 106 -1.50 16.65 -4.14
N GLY A 107 -2.57 17.30 -4.55
CA GLY A 107 -3.67 17.55 -3.63
C GLY A 107 -4.33 16.28 -3.17
N ASP A 108 -4.30 15.26 -4.00
CA ASP A 108 -4.88 13.99 -3.62
C ASP A 108 -4.09 13.36 -2.49
N LEU A 109 -2.81 13.54 -2.50
CA LEU A 109 -1.97 13.00 -1.48
C LEU A 109 -2.33 13.61 -0.13
N GLU A 110 -2.52 14.90 -0.10
CA GLU A 110 -2.90 15.56 1.13
C GLU A 110 -4.27 15.13 1.60
N ALA A 111 -5.20 15.00 0.68
CA ALA A 111 -6.54 14.59 1.04
C ALA A 111 -6.53 13.17 1.61
N GLN A 112 -5.73 12.30 1.03
CA GLN A 112 -5.66 10.95 1.53
C GLN A 112 -5.02 10.89 2.89
N THR A 113 -4.00 11.66 3.10
CA THR A 113 -3.34 11.70 4.39
C THR A 113 -4.31 12.17 5.45
N THR A 114 -5.10 13.16 5.14
CA THR A 114 -6.09 13.65 6.07
C THR A 114 -7.14 12.60 6.36
N ALA A 115 -7.61 11.94 5.33
CA ALA A 115 -8.63 10.93 5.49
C ALA A 115 -8.16 9.79 6.35
N GLU A 116 -6.91 9.42 6.21
CA GLU A 116 -6.42 8.36 6.99
C GLU A 116 -6.35 8.61 8.41
N SER A 117 -6.16 9.79 8.79
CA SER A 117 -6.06 10.14 10.16
C SER A 117 -7.31 9.85 10.90
N LYS A 118 -8.32 9.59 10.22
CA LYS A 118 -9.54 9.27 10.87
C LYS A 118 -9.78 7.85 11.00
N PRO A 119 -9.72 7.31 10.72
CA PRO A 119 -10.10 6.02 10.73
C PRO A 119 -9.90 5.16 11.05
N VAL A 120 -9.48 5.91 10.84
CA VAL A 120 -9.58 4.95 10.64
C VAL A 120 -9.84 4.72 10.97
N ASP A 121 -9.63 5.34 11.37
CA ASP A 121 -10.11 4.86 11.25
C ASP A 121 -10.47 4.61 11.17
N ALA A 122 -10.20 5.36 11.38
CA ALA A 122 -10.64 4.93 10.82
C ALA A 122 -10.73 4.50 10.73
N ILE A 123 -10.61 4.93 11.11
CA ILE A 123 -10.94 4.34 10.61
C ILE A 123 -10.85 3.89 10.59
N GLY A 124 -10.25 4.46 11.31
CA GLY A 124 -10.46 3.91 10.77
C GLY A 124 -10.47 3.62 11.00
N VAL A 125 -10.16 4.19 11.22
CA VAL A 125 -10.52 3.77 10.95
C VAL A 125 -10.65 3.62 11.04
N GLU A 126 -10.27 3.96 11.39
CA GLU A 126 -10.66 3.66 11.06
C GLU A 126 -10.75 3.21 10.85
N GLU A 127 -10.34 3.53 11.28
CA GLU A 127 -10.68 3.06 10.84
C GLU A 127 -10.78 2.47 10.51
N ALA A 128 -10.23 2.82 10.95
CA ALA A 128 -10.54 2.21 10.41
C ALA A 128 -10.64 1.79 10.27
N ALA A 129 -10.31 2.12 10.78
CA ALA A 129 -10.64 1.62 10.29
C ALA A 129 -10.71 1.30 10.24
N PRO A 130 -10.44 1.47 10.57
CA PRO A 130 -10.63 1.08 10.21
C PRO A 130 -10.65 0.83 10.17
N ALA A 131 -10.09 1.22 10.55
CA ALA A 131 -10.36 0.83 10.14
C ALA A 131 -10.41 0.82 10.07
N GLY A 132 -10.01 1.43 10.61
CA GLY A 132 -10.31 1.26 10.07
C GLY A 132 -10.18 1.38 10.28
N GLU A 133 -9.58 1.58 10.30
CA GLU A 133 -9.73 1.53 10.06
C GLU A 133 -9.58 1.26 9.88
N VAL A 134 -8.98 1.76 10.22
CA VAL A 134 -9.15 1.40 9.74
C VAL A 134 -8.97 1.19 9.55
N THR A 135 -8.39 1.60 9.84
CA THR A 135 -8.60 1.27 9.35
C THR A 135 -8.49 1.00 9.22
N ARG A 136 -7.88 1.33 9.34
CA ARG A 136 -8.08 0.97 8.86
C ARG A 136 -7.84 0.52 8.73
N SER A 137 -7.26 1.05 9.42
CA SER A 137 -7.37 0.55 9.06
C SER A 137 -7.44 0.41 9.01
#